data_572a0ab9f00cde835f625586ebc92b5d
#
_entry.id   572a0ab9f00cde835f625586ebc92b5d
#
_cell.length_a   1.000
_cell.length_b   1.000
_cell.length_c   1.000
_cell.angle_alpha   90.00
_cell.angle_beta   90.00
_cell.angle_gamma   90.00
#
_symmetry.space_group_name_H-M   'P 1'
#
loop_
_entity.id
_entity.type
_entity.pdbx_description
1 polymer ?
#
loop_
_entity_poly.entity_id
_entity_poly.type
_entity_poly.pdbx_seq_one_letter_code
_entity_poly.pdbx_strand_id
1 'polypeptide(L)'
;MVFTIPVIDLEKFETADANNAARELDEVCCSIGFLIIKNHGVSASIQEFLYNEGRRFFDRPMKEKMKVRRPRDNQNRGYIPYGEEALAKMHGGDTPPDYKEVFAIGPFDRSNDAYHCQENSYPNFAPNLWPSESPNLKLAMMAYFSAMDILSKKLASYFALALGLPKN
;
A
#
# COMPACT_ATOMS: atom_id res chain seq x y z
N MET A 1 -19.53 1.36 -26.26
CA MET A 1 -18.56 0.31 -25.91
C MET A 1 -18.55 0.16 -24.41
N VAL A 2 -18.80 -1.03 -23.89
CA VAL A 2 -18.63 -1.29 -22.45
C VAL A 2 -17.14 -1.59 -22.26
N PHE A 3 -16.42 -0.69 -21.61
CA PHE A 3 -15.01 -0.94 -21.24
C PHE A 3 -15.01 -1.86 -20.02
N THR A 4 -14.47 -3.06 -20.17
CA THR A 4 -14.25 -3.98 -19.07
C THR A 4 -12.78 -3.90 -18.67
N ILE A 5 -12.50 -3.72 -17.38
CA ILE A 5 -11.12 -3.75 -16.87
C ILE A 5 -10.61 -5.20 -16.98
N PRO A 6 -9.48 -5.46 -17.67
CA PRO A 6 -8.95 -6.81 -17.83
C PRO A 6 -8.54 -7.45 -16.50
N VAL A 7 -8.67 -8.78 -16.41
CA VAL A 7 -8.31 -9.57 -15.24
C VAL A 7 -7.09 -10.42 -15.56
N ILE A 8 -5.96 -10.13 -14.95
CA ILE A 8 -4.71 -10.87 -15.09
C ILE A 8 -4.62 -11.95 -14.02
N ASP A 9 -4.41 -13.18 -14.46
CA ASP A 9 -4.25 -14.34 -13.57
C ASP A 9 -2.77 -14.54 -13.24
N LEU A 10 -2.39 -14.27 -11.99
CA LEU A 10 -0.99 -14.37 -11.56
C LEU A 10 -0.48 -15.81 -11.50
N GLU A 11 -1.34 -16.81 -11.38
CA GLU A 11 -0.93 -18.21 -11.40
C GLU A 11 -0.31 -18.63 -12.74
N LYS A 12 -0.73 -18.03 -13.85
CA LYS A 12 -0.16 -18.30 -15.18
C LYS A 12 1.35 -18.01 -15.27
N PHE A 13 1.87 -17.04 -14.51
CA PHE A 13 3.29 -16.71 -14.49
C PHE A 13 4.18 -17.76 -13.83
N GLU A 14 3.58 -18.69 -13.07
CA GLU A 14 4.28 -19.79 -12.41
C GLU A 14 4.20 -21.10 -13.23
N THR A 15 3.64 -21.04 -14.44
CA THR A 15 3.44 -22.18 -15.33
C THR A 15 4.23 -22.03 -16.64
N ALA A 16 4.12 -23.01 -17.55
CA ALA A 16 4.66 -22.92 -18.91
C ALA A 16 4.03 -21.77 -19.74
N ASP A 17 2.91 -21.20 -19.30
CA ASP A 17 2.20 -20.10 -19.96
C ASP A 17 2.73 -18.70 -19.59
N ALA A 18 3.81 -18.61 -18.80
CA ALA A 18 4.36 -17.36 -18.27
C ALA A 18 4.64 -16.29 -19.36
N ASN A 19 5.16 -16.71 -20.53
CA ASN A 19 5.43 -15.77 -21.62
C ASN A 19 4.16 -15.21 -22.26
N ASN A 20 3.07 -15.98 -22.32
CA ASN A 20 1.80 -15.50 -22.81
C ASN A 20 1.16 -14.55 -21.80
N ALA A 21 1.21 -14.87 -20.50
CA ALA A 21 0.76 -14.01 -19.43
C ALA A 21 1.53 -12.66 -19.40
N ALA A 22 2.84 -12.69 -19.66
CA ALA A 22 3.67 -11.49 -19.75
C ALA A 22 3.25 -10.58 -20.92
N ARG A 23 2.96 -11.16 -22.09
CA ARG A 23 2.44 -10.39 -23.24
C ARG A 23 1.07 -9.80 -22.95
N GLU A 24 0.16 -10.58 -22.35
CA GLU A 24 -1.16 -10.09 -21.92
C GLU A 24 -1.03 -8.91 -20.96
N LEU A 25 -0.10 -8.98 -20.00
CA LEU A 25 0.18 -7.91 -19.05
C LEU A 25 0.70 -6.64 -19.77
N ASP A 26 1.64 -6.78 -20.70
CA ASP A 26 2.20 -5.67 -21.48
C ASP A 26 1.10 -4.98 -22.33
N GLU A 27 0.30 -5.75 -23.06
CA GLU A 27 -0.80 -5.24 -23.87
C GLU A 27 -1.82 -4.44 -23.01
N VAL A 28 -2.16 -4.93 -21.84
CA VAL A 28 -3.05 -4.24 -20.91
C VAL A 28 -2.46 -2.93 -20.41
N CYS A 29 -1.19 -2.95 -20.02
CA CYS A 29 -0.50 -1.75 -19.55
C CYS A 29 -0.34 -0.69 -20.64
N CYS A 30 -0.04 -1.11 -21.88
CA CYS A 30 0.10 -0.19 -23.02
C CYS A 30 -1.24 0.37 -23.54
N SER A 31 -2.35 -0.32 -23.31
CA SER A 31 -3.67 0.09 -23.83
C SER A 31 -4.49 0.85 -22.81
N ILE A 32 -4.94 0.18 -21.74
CA ILE A 32 -5.88 0.72 -20.74
C ILE A 32 -5.14 1.32 -19.53
N GLY A 33 -3.99 0.73 -19.15
CA GLY A 33 -3.23 1.13 -17.98
C GLY A 33 -3.86 0.75 -16.64
N PHE A 34 -4.98 0.00 -16.64
CA PHE A 34 -5.67 -0.52 -15.46
C PHE A 34 -5.91 -2.01 -15.60
N LEU A 35 -5.72 -2.75 -14.51
CA LEU A 35 -5.97 -4.19 -14.47
C LEU A 35 -6.47 -4.64 -13.10
N ILE A 36 -7.16 -5.75 -13.09
CA ILE A 36 -7.51 -6.51 -11.88
C ILE A 36 -6.62 -7.74 -11.85
N ILE A 37 -6.06 -8.08 -10.70
CA ILE A 37 -5.29 -9.30 -10.51
C ILE A 37 -6.10 -10.35 -9.74
N LYS A 38 -5.99 -11.61 -10.14
CA LYS A 38 -6.52 -12.75 -9.39
C LYS A 38 -5.41 -13.75 -9.08
N ASN A 39 -5.66 -14.68 -8.16
CA ASN A 39 -4.69 -15.66 -7.67
C ASN A 39 -3.39 -15.03 -7.14
N HIS A 40 -3.56 -13.87 -6.49
CA HIS A 40 -2.45 -13.06 -5.98
C HIS A 40 -1.81 -13.58 -4.68
N GLY A 41 -2.39 -14.61 -4.05
CA GLY A 41 -1.84 -15.27 -2.86
C GLY A 41 -2.03 -14.53 -1.53
N VAL A 42 -2.63 -13.33 -1.53
CA VAL A 42 -2.97 -12.64 -0.27
C VAL A 42 -4.24 -13.24 0.30
N SER A 43 -4.15 -13.79 1.52
CA SER A 43 -5.27 -14.48 2.17
C SER A 43 -6.44 -13.53 2.46
N ALA A 44 -7.66 -13.97 2.19
CA ALA A 44 -8.88 -13.26 2.56
C ALA A 44 -8.94 -12.97 4.07
N SER A 45 -8.49 -13.91 4.91
CA SER A 45 -8.47 -13.72 6.37
C SER A 45 -7.55 -12.57 6.82
N ILE A 46 -6.43 -12.35 6.15
CA ILE A 46 -5.54 -11.20 6.41
C ILE A 46 -6.25 -9.90 6.03
N GLN A 47 -6.94 -9.88 4.90
CA GLN A 47 -7.69 -8.70 4.43
C GLN A 47 -8.86 -8.39 5.38
N GLU A 48 -9.64 -9.40 5.77
CA GLU A 48 -10.74 -9.25 6.73
C GLU A 48 -10.25 -8.79 8.10
N PHE A 49 -9.14 -9.32 8.58
CA PHE A 49 -8.54 -8.91 9.84
C PHE A 49 -8.16 -7.43 9.81
N LEU A 50 -7.47 -6.99 8.75
CA LEU A 50 -7.13 -5.57 8.59
C LEU A 50 -8.38 -4.70 8.50
N TYR A 51 -9.37 -5.10 7.69
CA TYR A 51 -10.61 -4.34 7.53
C TYR A 51 -11.33 -4.16 8.87
N ASN A 52 -11.47 -5.23 9.65
CA ASN A 52 -12.18 -5.21 10.92
C ASN A 52 -11.44 -4.36 11.98
N GLU A 53 -10.13 -4.51 12.10
CA GLU A 53 -9.34 -3.73 13.07
C GLU A 53 -9.19 -2.27 12.64
N GLY A 54 -9.08 -1.99 11.34
CA GLY A 54 -9.10 -0.65 10.79
C GLY A 54 -10.43 0.05 11.11
N ARG A 55 -11.55 -0.60 10.85
CA ARG A 55 -12.87 -0.06 11.17
C ARG A 55 -13.00 0.24 12.66
N ARG A 56 -12.60 -0.70 13.54
CA ARG A 56 -12.63 -0.48 15.00
C ARG A 56 -11.78 0.72 15.42
N PHE A 57 -10.66 0.96 14.76
CA PHE A 57 -9.82 2.14 15.04
C PHE A 57 -10.51 3.43 14.60
N PHE A 58 -11.03 3.49 13.38
CA PHE A 58 -11.68 4.70 12.86
C PHE A 58 -13.00 5.04 13.59
N ASP A 59 -13.70 4.06 14.12
CA ASP A 59 -14.91 4.24 14.95
C ASP A 59 -14.60 4.78 16.37
N ARG A 60 -13.32 4.89 16.76
CA ARG A 60 -12.93 5.43 18.07
C ARG A 60 -13.16 6.94 18.17
N PRO A 61 -13.36 7.44 19.39
CA PRO A 61 -13.41 8.88 19.64
C PRO A 61 -12.16 9.59 19.08
N MET A 62 -12.35 10.78 18.52
CA MET A 62 -11.27 11.62 17.96
C MET A 62 -10.08 11.76 18.92
N LYS A 63 -10.35 11.99 20.21
CA LYS A 63 -9.32 12.12 21.25
C LYS A 63 -8.36 10.93 21.32
N GLU A 64 -8.86 9.73 21.07
CA GLU A 64 -8.02 8.51 21.08
C GLU A 64 -7.20 8.39 19.80
N LYS A 65 -7.79 8.64 18.64
CA LYS A 65 -7.11 8.65 17.35
C LYS A 65 -5.98 9.68 17.31
N MET A 66 -6.20 10.85 17.90
CA MET A 66 -5.20 11.93 17.97
C MET A 66 -3.95 11.60 18.79
N LYS A 67 -3.97 10.59 19.66
CA LYS A 67 -2.74 10.13 20.37
C LYS A 67 -1.65 9.63 19.45
N VAL A 68 -2.02 9.17 18.26
CA VAL A 68 -1.13 8.67 17.22
C VAL A 68 -1.17 9.52 15.95
N ARG A 69 -1.57 10.80 16.10
CA ARG A 69 -1.51 11.75 14.99
C ARG A 69 -0.08 11.90 14.47
N ARG A 70 0.08 12.00 13.16
CA ARG A 70 1.39 12.30 12.55
C ARG A 70 1.99 13.56 13.18
N PRO A 71 3.27 13.54 13.59
CA PRO A 71 3.88 14.68 14.29
C PRO A 71 4.10 15.90 13.40
N ARG A 72 4.23 15.71 12.10
CA ARG A 72 4.50 16.77 11.10
C ARG A 72 3.72 16.50 9.82
N ASP A 73 3.34 17.55 9.11
CA ASP A 73 2.53 17.45 7.88
C ASP A 73 3.23 16.71 6.72
N ASN A 74 4.56 16.72 6.69
CA ASN A 74 5.34 15.98 5.70
C ASN A 74 5.68 14.55 6.11
N GLN A 75 5.26 14.10 7.30
CA GLN A 75 5.49 12.73 7.77
C GLN A 75 4.29 11.85 7.46
N ASN A 76 4.50 10.84 6.63
CA ASN A 76 3.45 9.89 6.26
C ASN A 76 3.49 8.66 7.17
N ARG A 77 3.28 8.86 8.48
CA ARG A 77 3.20 7.81 9.52
C ARG A 77 2.23 8.23 10.60
N GLY A 78 1.31 7.34 10.95
CA GLY A 78 0.30 7.57 11.98
C GLY A 78 -1.03 8.08 11.44
N TYR A 79 -1.84 8.63 12.32
CA TYR A 79 -3.17 9.11 12.02
C TYR A 79 -3.16 10.51 11.40
N ILE A 80 -3.90 10.70 10.35
CA ILE A 80 -4.15 11.98 9.68
C ILE A 80 -5.65 12.27 9.82
N PRO A 81 -6.03 13.32 10.55
CA PRO A 81 -7.42 13.68 10.78
C PRO A 81 -8.16 14.06 9.50
N TYR A 82 -9.47 13.97 9.58
CA TYR A 82 -10.39 14.41 8.55
C TYR A 82 -10.13 15.86 8.13
N GLY A 83 -10.00 16.10 6.84
CA GLY A 83 -9.82 17.43 6.29
C GLY A 83 -8.41 18.02 6.43
N GLU A 84 -7.40 17.24 6.81
CA GLU A 84 -6.00 17.72 6.87
C GLU A 84 -5.17 17.41 5.61
N GLU A 85 -5.61 16.53 4.73
CA GLU A 85 -4.95 16.29 3.44
C GLU A 85 -5.61 17.09 2.32
N ALA A 86 -4.77 17.68 1.48
CA ALA A 86 -5.18 18.29 0.22
C ALA A 86 -4.03 18.13 -0.77
N LEU A 87 -4.08 17.08 -1.61
CA LEU A 87 -3.06 16.80 -2.62
C LEU A 87 -2.81 17.99 -3.56
N ALA A 88 -3.86 18.72 -3.91
CA ALA A 88 -3.73 19.89 -4.76
C ALA A 88 -2.97 21.07 -4.14
N LYS A 89 -2.94 21.19 -2.80
CA LYS A 89 -2.09 22.18 -2.11
C LYS A 89 -0.61 21.93 -2.32
N MET A 90 -0.21 20.66 -2.46
CA MET A 90 1.19 20.31 -2.79
C MET A 90 1.63 20.81 -4.16
N HIS A 91 0.68 21.10 -5.06
CA HIS A 91 0.90 21.62 -6.40
C HIS A 91 0.49 23.11 -6.54
N GLY A 92 0.34 23.84 -5.42
CA GLY A 92 0.02 25.26 -5.42
C GLY A 92 -1.45 25.59 -5.72
N GLY A 93 -2.35 24.60 -5.71
CA GLY A 93 -3.79 24.80 -5.90
C GLY A 93 -4.48 25.17 -4.59
N ASP A 94 -5.44 26.07 -4.67
CA ASP A 94 -6.36 26.40 -3.56
C ASP A 94 -7.61 25.54 -3.67
N THR A 95 -7.52 24.30 -3.16
CA THR A 95 -8.65 23.36 -3.14
C THR A 95 -9.06 23.04 -1.71
N PRO A 96 -10.36 22.74 -1.50
CA PRO A 96 -10.81 22.21 -0.22
C PRO A 96 -10.02 20.98 0.19
N PRO A 97 -9.84 20.73 1.50
CA PRO A 97 -9.20 19.51 1.98
C PRO A 97 -10.04 18.27 1.62
N ASP A 98 -9.36 17.13 1.51
CA ASP A 98 -10.02 15.84 1.24
C ASP A 98 -10.93 15.43 2.40
N TYR A 99 -12.13 14.97 2.07
CA TYR A 99 -13.09 14.46 3.06
C TYR A 99 -12.77 13.01 3.45
N LYS A 100 -11.58 12.80 4.00
CA LYS A 100 -11.11 11.50 4.48
C LYS A 100 -10.27 11.65 5.74
N GLU A 101 -10.19 10.58 6.52
CA GLU A 101 -9.17 10.38 7.55
C GLU A 101 -8.32 9.16 7.16
N VAL A 102 -7.05 9.16 7.54
CA VAL A 102 -6.08 8.15 7.11
C VAL A 102 -5.26 7.66 8.30
N PHE A 103 -4.89 6.38 8.29
CA PHE A 103 -3.83 5.84 9.14
C PHE A 103 -2.74 5.24 8.26
N ALA A 104 -1.56 5.85 8.29
CA ALA A 104 -0.45 5.48 7.43
C ALA A 104 0.65 4.73 8.20
N ILE A 105 1.16 3.66 7.58
CA ILE A 105 2.35 2.94 8.04
C ILE A 105 3.38 2.84 6.91
N GLY A 106 4.60 2.54 7.26
CA GLY A 106 5.67 2.24 6.32
C GLY A 106 6.43 0.98 6.74
N PRO A 107 7.54 0.68 6.07
CA PRO A 107 8.39 -0.45 6.42
C PRO A 107 8.71 -0.47 7.91
N PHE A 108 8.69 -1.65 8.51
CA PHE A 108 9.05 -1.88 9.91
C PHE A 108 10.31 -2.74 9.98
N ASP A 109 10.93 -2.76 11.17
CA ASP A 109 12.17 -3.52 11.45
C ASP A 109 13.38 -3.12 10.58
N ARG A 110 13.46 -1.81 10.22
CA ARG A 110 14.55 -1.23 9.44
C ARG A 110 15.58 -0.46 10.28
N SER A 111 15.54 -0.58 11.60
CA SER A 111 16.42 0.15 12.53
C SER A 111 17.91 -0.13 12.35
N ASN A 112 18.27 -1.26 11.73
CA ASN A 112 19.64 -1.67 11.46
C ASN A 112 20.04 -1.55 9.98
N ASP A 113 19.16 -1.02 9.14
CA ASP A 113 19.41 -0.86 7.71
C ASP A 113 20.03 0.53 7.47
N ALA A 114 21.29 0.56 7.05
CA ALA A 114 22.04 1.80 6.80
C ALA A 114 21.33 2.74 5.81
N TYR A 115 20.62 2.20 4.82
CA TYR A 115 19.88 3.01 3.85
C TYR A 115 18.69 3.73 4.50
N HIS A 116 17.95 3.05 5.39
CA HIS A 116 16.75 3.59 6.03
C HIS A 116 17.06 4.46 7.26
N CYS A 117 18.30 4.42 7.77
CA CYS A 117 18.72 5.15 8.97
C CYS A 117 19.61 6.35 8.68
N GLN A 118 19.75 6.77 7.42
CA GLN A 118 20.52 7.97 7.06
C GLN A 118 19.80 9.24 7.54
N GLU A 119 20.58 10.29 7.77
CA GLU A 119 20.06 11.60 8.19
C GLU A 119 18.95 12.12 7.25
N ASN A 120 19.11 11.90 5.94
CA ASN A 120 18.14 12.31 4.92
C ASN A 120 16.97 11.32 4.73
N SER A 121 16.92 10.21 5.46
CA SER A 121 15.83 9.23 5.33
C SER A 121 14.53 9.70 5.97
N TYR A 122 14.59 10.59 6.94
CA TYR A 122 13.44 11.28 7.50
C TYR A 122 12.96 12.41 6.55
N PRO A 123 11.65 12.61 6.31
CA PRO A 123 10.52 11.97 7.00
C PRO A 123 10.01 10.67 6.35
N ASN A 124 10.57 10.24 5.22
CA ASN A 124 10.04 9.12 4.42
C ASN A 124 10.10 7.78 5.17
N PHE A 125 11.16 7.57 5.96
CA PHE A 125 11.37 6.37 6.77
C PHE A 125 11.18 6.63 8.27
N ALA A 126 10.34 7.59 8.63
CA ALA A 126 10.00 7.85 10.02
C ALA A 126 9.42 6.58 10.70
N PRO A 127 9.62 6.41 12.01
CA PRO A 127 9.05 5.28 12.74
C PRO A 127 7.52 5.23 12.66
N ASN A 128 6.98 4.02 12.61
CA ASN A 128 5.53 3.82 12.70
C ASN A 128 5.01 4.23 14.09
N LEU A 129 3.82 4.79 14.12
CA LEU A 129 3.11 5.14 15.34
C LEU A 129 2.01 4.10 15.58
N TRP A 130 1.95 3.54 16.79
CA TRP A 130 1.00 2.49 17.09
C TRP A 130 0.09 2.88 18.25
N PRO A 131 -1.25 2.78 18.11
CA PRO A 131 -2.17 3.06 19.18
C PRO A 131 -2.11 1.95 20.24
N SER A 132 -1.76 2.31 21.48
CA SER A 132 -1.67 1.38 22.61
C SER A 132 -2.99 0.67 22.89
N GLU A 133 -4.11 1.38 22.67
CA GLU A 133 -5.47 0.91 22.90
C GLU A 133 -6.02 0.02 21.76
N SER A 134 -5.24 -0.19 20.69
CA SER A 134 -5.62 -1.02 19.55
C SER A 134 -4.46 -1.95 19.13
N PRO A 135 -4.01 -2.86 19.99
CA PRO A 135 -2.85 -3.73 19.70
C PRO A 135 -3.08 -4.61 18.49
N ASN A 136 -4.30 -5.05 18.22
CA ASN A 136 -4.64 -5.88 17.07
C ASN A 136 -4.52 -5.11 15.74
N LEU A 137 -4.71 -3.79 15.73
CA LEU A 137 -4.49 -2.98 14.53
C LEU A 137 -3.03 -3.09 14.06
N LYS A 138 -2.08 -3.00 15.00
CA LYS A 138 -0.67 -3.21 14.68
C LYS A 138 -0.44 -4.58 14.03
N LEU A 139 -0.95 -5.65 14.65
CA LEU A 139 -0.79 -7.03 14.14
C LEU A 139 -1.40 -7.18 12.74
N ALA A 140 -2.61 -6.67 12.54
CA ALA A 140 -3.31 -6.74 11.27
C ALA A 140 -2.59 -5.96 10.16
N MET A 141 -2.14 -4.75 10.45
CA MET A 141 -1.38 -3.93 9.50
C MET A 141 -0.04 -4.55 9.14
N MET A 142 0.70 -5.08 10.11
CA MET A 142 1.98 -5.74 9.85
C MET A 142 1.81 -7.01 9.01
N ALA A 143 0.80 -7.83 9.29
CA ALA A 143 0.51 -9.03 8.51
C ALA A 143 0.14 -8.69 7.06
N TYR A 144 -0.73 -7.70 6.86
CA TYR A 144 -1.13 -7.25 5.52
C TYR A 144 0.04 -6.60 4.77
N PHE A 145 0.82 -5.73 5.43
CA PHE A 145 2.01 -5.11 4.83
C PHE A 145 3.00 -6.17 4.33
N SER A 146 3.28 -7.20 5.14
CA SER A 146 4.18 -8.28 4.73
C SER A 146 3.64 -9.08 3.54
N ALA A 147 2.34 -9.35 3.50
CA ALA A 147 1.71 -10.03 2.37
C ALA A 147 1.78 -9.18 1.09
N MET A 148 1.57 -7.86 1.21
CA MET A 148 1.68 -6.92 0.08
C MET A 148 3.12 -6.73 -0.38
N ASP A 149 4.12 -6.76 0.51
CA ASP A 149 5.55 -6.71 0.15
C ASP A 149 5.95 -7.93 -0.70
N ILE A 150 5.47 -9.12 -0.33
CA ILE A 150 5.69 -10.33 -1.13
C ILE A 150 5.02 -10.20 -2.51
N LEU A 151 3.76 -9.76 -2.54
CA LEU A 151 3.02 -9.57 -3.78
C LEU A 151 3.67 -8.52 -4.69
N SER A 152 4.13 -7.40 -4.14
CA SER A 152 4.77 -6.33 -4.91
C SER A 152 6.07 -6.79 -5.58
N LYS A 153 6.87 -7.61 -4.91
CA LYS A 153 8.09 -8.20 -5.48
C LYS A 153 7.76 -9.18 -6.61
N LYS A 154 6.72 -10.01 -6.44
CA LYS A 154 6.22 -10.88 -7.51
C LYS A 154 5.78 -10.07 -8.73
N LEU A 155 4.94 -9.06 -8.52
CA LEU A 155 4.48 -8.18 -9.60
C LEU A 155 5.64 -7.50 -10.31
N ALA A 156 6.64 -6.99 -9.58
CA ALA A 156 7.82 -6.39 -10.17
C ALA A 156 8.57 -7.39 -11.10
N SER A 157 8.68 -8.66 -10.69
CA SER A 157 9.29 -9.69 -11.53
C SER A 157 8.46 -10.03 -12.79
N TYR A 158 7.13 -9.96 -12.68
CA TYR A 158 6.26 -10.20 -13.84
C TYR A 158 6.29 -9.03 -14.83
N PHE A 159 6.35 -7.79 -14.33
CA PHE A 159 6.59 -6.62 -15.17
C PHE A 159 7.96 -6.67 -15.86
N ALA A 160 9.01 -7.12 -15.16
CA ALA A 160 10.31 -7.30 -15.78
C ALA A 160 10.24 -8.30 -16.94
N LEU A 161 9.53 -9.42 -16.75
CA LEU A 161 9.31 -10.41 -17.83
C LEU A 161 8.51 -9.81 -19.00
N ALA A 162 7.46 -9.03 -18.72
CA ALA A 162 6.66 -8.33 -19.73
C ALA A 162 7.50 -7.35 -20.57
N LEU A 163 8.48 -6.69 -19.94
CA LEU A 163 9.44 -5.80 -20.60
C LEU A 163 10.60 -6.54 -21.31
N GLY A 164 10.59 -7.87 -21.34
CA GLY A 164 11.66 -8.67 -21.94
C GLY A 164 12.96 -8.68 -21.13
N LEU A 165 12.93 -8.28 -19.86
CA LEU A 165 14.08 -8.31 -18.97
C LEU A 165 14.25 -9.71 -18.35
N PRO A 166 15.49 -10.11 -17.98
CA PRO A 166 15.71 -11.39 -17.32
C PRO A 166 14.99 -11.42 -15.95
N LYS A 167 14.44 -12.56 -15.62
CA LYS A 167 13.85 -12.83 -14.30
C LYS A 167 15.01 -12.99 -13.30
N ASN A 168 15.32 -11.94 -12.53
CA ASN A 168 16.34 -11.98 -11.46
C ASN A 168 15.65 -12.20 -10.11
#